data_e74df180be0e3c56bf1b680de7109745
#
_entry.id   e74df180be0e3c56bf1b680de7109745
#
_cell.length_a   1.000
_cell.length_b   1.000
_cell.length_c   1.000
_cell.angle_alpha   90.00
_cell.angle_beta   90.00
_cell.angle_gamma   90.00
#
_symmetry.space_group_name_H-M   'P 1'
#
loop_
_entity.id
_entity.type
_entity.pdbx_description
1 polymer ?
#
loop_
_entity_poly.entity_id
_entity_poly.type
_entity_poly.pdbx_seq_one_letter_code
_entity_poly.pdbx_strand_id
1 'polypeptide(L)'
;SEIFDFPMYDRELLDNVFGDEANVEEWRECDEMPAPLAFSKKFSGTKNSSEYTLAKRQFNYLRKKANEGDSFVVVGRCSEHILREYDGLIPIFILGDEDTKIKRVMERRNFTEKEAKAALARHNRLRERYHNSYCEGKWGDSRCYDVCINSSRLGLDGTVKILEDYIRGRMEQEDEQ
;
A
#
# COMPACT_ATOMS: atom_id res chain seq x y z
N SER A 1 -13.31 -3.55 3.39
CA SER A 1 -13.11 -3.39 4.85
C SER A 1 -14.38 -3.78 5.56
N GLU A 2 -14.28 -4.39 6.74
CA GLU A 2 -15.44 -4.88 7.51
C GLU A 2 -16.48 -3.79 7.84
N ILE A 3 -16.05 -2.54 8.00
CA ILE A 3 -16.94 -1.41 8.35
C ILE A 3 -17.78 -0.95 7.14
N PHE A 4 -17.19 -0.92 5.95
CA PHE A 4 -17.84 -0.39 4.75
C PHE A 4 -18.22 -1.48 3.75
N ASP A 5 -17.93 -2.74 4.06
CA ASP A 5 -18.13 -3.91 3.16
C ASP A 5 -17.46 -3.74 1.78
N PHE A 6 -16.35 -2.99 1.73
CA PHE A 6 -15.58 -2.80 0.51
C PHE A 6 -14.53 -3.89 0.34
N PRO A 7 -14.34 -4.44 -0.86
CA PRO A 7 -13.23 -5.34 -1.15
C PRO A 7 -11.89 -4.66 -0.85
N MET A 8 -10.94 -5.42 -0.32
CA MET A 8 -9.60 -4.94 -0.01
C MET A 8 -8.59 -5.60 -0.95
N TYR A 9 -7.83 -4.76 -1.65
CA TYR A 9 -6.76 -5.19 -2.54
C TYR A 9 -5.40 -4.95 -1.87
N ASP A 10 -4.76 -6.02 -1.46
CA ASP A 10 -3.39 -6.06 -0.95
C ASP A 10 -2.67 -7.22 -1.65
N ARG A 11 -2.53 -8.35 -0.98
CA ARG A 11 -1.96 -9.57 -1.56
C ARG A 11 -2.88 -10.20 -2.61
N GLU A 12 -4.20 -10.13 -2.40
CA GLU A 12 -5.22 -10.59 -3.33
C GLU A 12 -5.19 -9.85 -4.68
N LEU A 13 -4.65 -8.64 -4.72
CA LEU A 13 -4.47 -7.91 -5.97
C LEU A 13 -3.63 -8.69 -6.97
N LEU A 14 -2.59 -9.36 -6.52
CA LEU A 14 -1.76 -10.24 -7.36
C LEU A 14 -2.58 -11.40 -7.92
N ASP A 15 -3.37 -12.04 -7.07
CA ASP A 15 -4.20 -13.19 -7.45
C ASP A 15 -5.26 -12.80 -8.48
N ASN A 16 -5.90 -11.65 -8.28
CA ASN A 16 -6.95 -11.16 -9.19
C ASN A 16 -6.40 -10.64 -10.53
N VAL A 17 -5.18 -10.12 -10.55
CA VAL A 17 -4.55 -9.60 -11.77
C VAL A 17 -3.99 -10.69 -12.65
N PHE A 18 -3.50 -11.78 -12.05
CA PHE A 18 -2.81 -12.85 -12.80
C PHE A 18 -3.69 -14.08 -13.03
N GLY A 19 -4.82 -14.22 -12.33
CA GLY A 19 -5.74 -15.33 -12.49
C GLY A 19 -5.04 -16.68 -12.48
N ASP A 20 -5.37 -17.55 -13.43
CA ASP A 20 -4.80 -18.89 -13.60
C ASP A 20 -3.40 -18.91 -14.28
N GLU A 21 -2.72 -17.78 -14.45
CA GLU A 21 -1.36 -17.77 -15.00
C GLU A 21 -0.39 -18.48 -14.05
N ALA A 22 0.28 -19.49 -14.54
CA ALA A 22 0.99 -20.55 -13.82
C ALA A 22 2.20 -20.15 -12.95
N ASN A 23 2.34 -18.87 -12.56
CA ASN A 23 3.49 -18.37 -11.81
C ASN A 23 3.15 -17.34 -10.74
N VAL A 24 1.96 -17.41 -10.15
CA VAL A 24 1.54 -16.50 -9.07
C VAL A 24 2.49 -16.59 -7.87
N GLU A 25 3.01 -17.78 -7.56
CA GLU A 25 3.92 -18.00 -6.43
C GLU A 25 5.29 -17.33 -6.65
N GLU A 26 5.84 -17.42 -7.85
CA GLU A 26 7.11 -16.76 -8.22
C GLU A 26 7.00 -15.23 -8.13
N TRP A 27 5.82 -14.68 -8.47
CA TRP A 27 5.55 -13.24 -8.38
C TRP A 27 5.29 -12.77 -6.95
N ARG A 28 4.68 -13.60 -6.11
CA ARG A 28 4.54 -13.36 -4.67
C ARG A 28 5.89 -13.32 -3.98
N GLU A 29 6.78 -14.24 -4.33
CA GLU A 29 8.16 -14.23 -3.84
C GLU A 29 8.89 -12.95 -4.24
N CYS A 30 8.70 -12.44 -5.46
CA CYS A 30 9.28 -11.17 -5.90
C CYS A 30 8.75 -9.96 -5.12
N ASP A 31 7.48 -9.94 -4.76
CA ASP A 31 6.87 -8.86 -3.97
C ASP A 31 7.31 -8.91 -2.49
N GLU A 32 7.61 -10.10 -1.97
CA GLU A 32 8.07 -10.33 -0.59
C GLU A 32 9.59 -10.45 -0.44
N MET A 33 10.33 -10.56 -1.55
CA MET A 33 11.78 -10.78 -1.53
C MET A 33 12.57 -9.65 -0.87
N PRO A 34 13.58 -9.99 -0.08
CA PRO A 34 14.54 -9.00 0.42
C PRO A 34 15.33 -8.41 -0.74
N ALA A 35 15.25 -7.10 -0.88
CA ALA A 35 15.85 -6.31 -1.94
C ALA A 35 17.35 -6.43 -2.27
N PRO A 36 18.26 -7.15 -1.61
CA PRO A 36 19.65 -7.14 -2.02
C PRO A 36 19.94 -7.86 -3.32
N LEU A 37 19.14 -8.85 -3.72
CA LEU A 37 19.48 -9.70 -4.87
C LEU A 37 18.73 -9.34 -6.17
N ALA A 38 17.47 -8.92 -6.09
CA ALA A 38 16.68 -8.56 -7.27
C ALA A 38 16.88 -7.09 -7.69
N PHE A 39 17.03 -6.19 -6.73
CA PHE A 39 17.03 -4.73 -6.96
C PHE A 39 18.39 -4.13 -7.36
N SER A 40 19.51 -4.71 -6.97
CA SER A 40 20.80 -4.06 -7.17
C SER A 40 21.38 -4.16 -8.58
N LYS A 41 20.88 -5.07 -9.41
CA LYS A 41 21.44 -5.32 -10.76
C LYS A 41 20.57 -4.94 -11.95
N LYS A 42 19.25 -4.69 -11.79
CA LYS A 42 18.32 -4.53 -12.92
C LYS A 42 17.56 -3.20 -12.99
N PHE A 43 17.60 -2.35 -11.98
CA PHE A 43 16.91 -1.05 -12.03
C PHE A 43 17.69 0.05 -12.77
N SER A 44 18.74 -0.33 -13.46
CA SER A 44 19.44 0.54 -14.40
C SER A 44 18.78 0.47 -15.77
N GLY A 45 17.63 1.11 -15.91
CA GLY A 45 17.26 1.71 -17.19
C GLY A 45 16.52 0.86 -18.21
N THR A 46 15.97 -0.31 -17.93
CA THR A 46 15.15 -1.02 -18.91
C THR A 46 13.69 -1.13 -18.50
N LYS A 47 12.82 -0.41 -19.23
CA LYS A 47 11.35 -0.46 -19.15
C LYS A 47 10.72 -1.86 -19.37
N ASN A 48 11.52 -2.91 -19.43
CA ASN A 48 11.14 -4.27 -19.74
C ASN A 48 11.49 -5.28 -18.63
N SER A 49 11.67 -4.82 -17.37
CA SER A 49 11.80 -5.78 -16.27
C SER A 49 10.46 -6.42 -15.96
N SER A 50 10.47 -7.68 -15.54
CA SER A 50 9.27 -8.40 -15.08
C SER A 50 8.53 -7.63 -13.99
N GLU A 51 9.26 -7.00 -13.07
CA GLU A 51 8.72 -6.15 -11.99
C GLU A 51 7.96 -4.91 -12.51
N TYR A 52 8.50 -4.24 -13.54
CA TYR A 52 7.82 -3.11 -14.16
C TYR A 52 6.52 -3.54 -14.85
N THR A 53 6.56 -4.68 -15.54
CA THR A 53 5.38 -5.25 -16.19
C THR A 53 4.30 -5.62 -15.19
N LEU A 54 4.69 -6.22 -14.06
CA LEU A 54 3.80 -6.56 -12.95
C LEU A 54 3.15 -5.31 -12.37
N ALA A 55 3.94 -4.33 -11.98
CA ALA A 55 3.41 -3.07 -11.43
C ALA A 55 2.44 -2.39 -12.40
N LYS A 56 2.77 -2.33 -13.69
CA LYS A 56 1.90 -1.76 -14.71
C LYS A 56 0.57 -2.50 -14.86
N ARG A 57 0.55 -3.83 -14.77
CA ARG A 57 -0.68 -4.63 -14.77
C ARG A 57 -1.54 -4.33 -13.54
N GLN A 58 -0.94 -4.25 -12.35
CA GLN A 58 -1.64 -3.88 -11.13
C GLN A 58 -2.26 -2.48 -11.24
N PHE A 59 -1.51 -1.50 -11.76
CA PHE A 59 -1.99 -0.14 -11.97
C PHE A 59 -3.18 -0.08 -12.94
N ASN A 60 -3.10 -0.80 -14.05
CA ASN A 60 -4.18 -0.87 -15.02
C ASN A 60 -5.43 -1.54 -14.43
N TYR A 61 -5.26 -2.55 -13.60
CA TYR A 61 -6.35 -3.20 -12.91
C TYR A 61 -7.08 -2.23 -11.95
N LEU A 62 -6.33 -1.49 -11.13
CA LEU A 62 -6.91 -0.49 -10.22
C LEU A 62 -7.68 0.60 -10.98
N ARG A 63 -7.12 1.12 -12.08
CA ARG A 63 -7.81 2.10 -12.92
C ARG A 63 -9.07 1.53 -13.55
N LYS A 64 -9.02 0.28 -13.99
CA LYS A 64 -10.20 -0.41 -14.53
C LYS A 64 -11.30 -0.48 -13.48
N LYS A 65 -10.98 -0.90 -12.26
CA LYS A 65 -11.94 -0.95 -11.14
C LYS A 65 -12.54 0.41 -10.79
N ALA A 66 -11.73 1.44 -10.74
CA ALA A 66 -12.21 2.79 -10.54
C ALA A 66 -13.11 3.29 -11.68
N ASN A 67 -12.77 2.99 -12.94
CA ASN A 67 -13.62 3.32 -14.10
C ASN A 67 -14.95 2.56 -14.14
N GLU A 68 -15.01 1.37 -13.53
CA GLU A 68 -16.24 0.58 -13.38
C GLU A 68 -17.17 1.15 -12.28
N GLY A 69 -16.67 2.15 -11.51
CA GLY A 69 -17.41 2.75 -10.39
C GLY A 69 -17.38 1.89 -9.12
N ASP A 70 -16.49 0.92 -9.06
CA ASP A 70 -16.37 0.04 -7.88
C ASP A 70 -15.78 0.81 -6.70
N SER A 71 -16.37 0.63 -5.52
CA SER A 71 -15.78 1.08 -4.25
C SER A 71 -14.87 0.00 -3.68
N PHE A 72 -13.63 0.35 -3.35
CA PHE A 72 -12.64 -0.59 -2.84
C PHE A 72 -11.58 0.07 -1.96
N VAL A 73 -10.87 -0.73 -1.18
CA VAL A 73 -9.72 -0.30 -0.37
C VAL A 73 -8.45 -0.88 -0.97
N VAL A 74 -7.42 -0.06 -1.15
CA VAL A 74 -6.09 -0.51 -1.61
C VAL A 74 -5.04 -0.23 -0.54
N VAL A 75 -4.21 -1.22 -0.24
CA VAL A 75 -3.09 -1.06 0.69
C VAL A 75 -1.78 -0.94 -0.08
N GLY A 76 -1.27 0.28 -0.18
CA GLY A 76 -0.03 0.59 -0.89
C GLY A 76 -0.18 0.64 -2.42
N ARG A 77 0.79 0.11 -3.17
CA ARG A 77 0.79 0.03 -4.65
C ARG A 77 0.73 1.39 -5.35
N CYS A 78 1.16 2.46 -4.69
CA CYS A 78 1.12 3.82 -5.25
C CYS A 78 -0.30 4.26 -5.63
N SER A 79 -1.33 3.72 -4.96
CA SER A 79 -2.73 3.97 -5.31
C SER A 79 -3.09 5.45 -5.24
N GLU A 80 -2.55 6.19 -4.28
CA GLU A 80 -2.71 7.64 -4.17
C GLU A 80 -2.21 8.42 -5.39
N HIS A 81 -1.19 7.91 -6.08
CA HIS A 81 -0.66 8.52 -7.29
C HIS A 81 -1.39 8.06 -8.54
N ILE A 82 -1.72 6.76 -8.60
CA ILE A 82 -2.29 6.13 -9.79
C ILE A 82 -3.75 6.53 -9.98
N LEU A 83 -4.47 6.76 -8.89
CA LEU A 83 -5.89 7.09 -8.87
C LEU A 83 -6.14 8.59 -8.59
N ARG A 84 -5.11 9.43 -8.63
CA ARG A 84 -5.19 10.86 -8.29
C ARG A 84 -6.19 11.68 -9.13
N GLU A 85 -6.59 11.16 -10.29
CA GLU A 85 -7.54 11.81 -11.20
C GLU A 85 -9.00 11.43 -10.92
N TYR A 86 -9.23 10.56 -9.93
CA TYR A 86 -10.57 10.13 -9.53
C TYR A 86 -11.02 10.92 -8.29
N ASP A 87 -12.13 11.61 -8.39
CA ASP A 87 -12.66 12.49 -7.32
C ASP A 87 -12.99 11.70 -6.04
N GLY A 88 -13.47 10.47 -6.17
CA GLY A 88 -13.74 9.55 -5.05
C GLY A 88 -12.50 8.97 -4.36
N LEU A 89 -11.28 9.37 -4.74
CA LEU A 89 -10.06 8.91 -4.07
C LEU A 89 -9.93 9.55 -2.68
N ILE A 90 -9.72 8.71 -1.67
CA ILE A 90 -9.42 9.14 -0.29
C ILE A 90 -8.03 8.60 0.09
N PRO A 91 -6.95 9.34 -0.17
CA PRO A 91 -5.59 8.91 0.13
C PRO A 91 -5.27 9.13 1.61
N ILE A 92 -4.90 8.03 2.30
CA ILE A 92 -4.60 8.01 3.74
C ILE A 92 -3.20 7.47 3.97
N PHE A 93 -2.41 8.14 4.80
CA PHE A 93 -1.10 7.68 5.24
C PHE A 93 -1.08 7.38 6.73
N ILE A 94 -0.84 6.12 7.10
CA ILE A 94 -0.80 5.68 8.49
C ILE A 94 0.64 5.59 8.96
N LEU A 95 0.97 6.41 9.96
CA LEU A 95 2.23 6.41 10.68
C LEU A 95 2.13 5.57 11.96
N GLY A 96 3.29 5.31 12.54
CA GLY A 96 3.40 4.74 13.88
C GLY A 96 4.78 5.01 14.45
N ASP A 97 4.86 5.16 15.76
CA ASP A 97 6.12 5.32 16.48
C ASP A 97 6.97 4.05 16.32
N GLU A 98 8.28 4.22 16.20
CA GLU A 98 9.21 3.12 15.93
C GLU A 98 9.13 2.03 17.01
N ASP A 99 9.14 2.42 18.27
CA ASP A 99 9.06 1.47 19.40
C ASP A 99 7.75 0.67 19.37
N THR A 100 6.63 1.30 19.03
CA THR A 100 5.35 0.61 18.91
C THR A 100 5.35 -0.39 17.76
N LYS A 101 5.95 -0.02 16.62
CA LYS A 101 6.11 -0.92 15.47
C LYS A 101 7.00 -2.11 15.80
N ILE A 102 8.12 -1.88 16.49
CA ILE A 102 9.06 -2.92 16.92
C ILE A 102 8.35 -3.93 17.81
N LYS A 103 7.64 -3.46 18.86
CA LYS A 103 6.88 -4.34 19.76
C LYS A 103 5.88 -5.21 19.00
N ARG A 104 5.09 -4.63 18.09
CA ARG A 104 4.14 -5.38 17.27
C ARG A 104 4.80 -6.43 16.38
N VAL A 105 5.96 -6.13 15.80
CA VAL A 105 6.70 -7.12 14.99
C VAL A 105 7.24 -8.24 15.85
N MET A 106 7.78 -7.93 17.04
CA MET A 106 8.22 -8.95 18.01
C MET A 106 7.08 -9.89 18.37
N GLU A 107 5.91 -9.36 18.75
CA GLU A 107 4.74 -10.15 19.14
C GLU A 107 4.21 -11.02 18.00
N ARG A 108 4.06 -10.44 16.79
CA ARG A 108 3.48 -11.16 15.65
C ARG A 108 4.38 -12.24 15.06
N ARG A 109 5.70 -12.03 15.09
CA ARG A 109 6.67 -12.91 14.42
C ARG A 109 7.56 -13.68 15.40
N ASN A 110 7.36 -13.50 16.68
CA ASN A 110 8.22 -14.06 17.73
C ASN A 110 9.71 -13.71 17.51
N PHE A 111 9.97 -12.47 17.10
CA PHE A 111 11.32 -11.95 16.84
C PHE A 111 11.92 -11.35 18.11
N THR A 112 13.25 -11.40 18.21
CA THR A 112 14.02 -10.55 19.12
C THR A 112 13.90 -9.08 18.68
N GLU A 113 14.18 -8.15 19.59
CA GLU A 113 14.17 -6.71 19.28
C GLU A 113 15.11 -6.37 18.11
N LYS A 114 16.30 -6.98 18.07
CA LYS A 114 17.26 -6.78 16.99
C LYS A 114 16.70 -7.24 15.63
N GLU A 115 16.07 -8.40 15.59
CA GLU A 115 15.44 -8.92 14.37
C GLU A 115 14.26 -8.07 13.94
N ALA A 116 13.43 -7.62 14.88
CA ALA A 116 12.30 -6.76 14.62
C ALA A 116 12.73 -5.40 14.05
N LYS A 117 13.75 -4.76 14.62
CA LYS A 117 14.37 -3.52 14.10
C LYS A 117 14.90 -3.71 12.68
N ALA A 118 15.64 -4.79 12.44
CA ALA A 118 16.18 -5.08 11.11
C ALA A 118 15.08 -5.33 10.08
N ALA A 119 14.03 -6.09 10.44
CA ALA A 119 12.88 -6.35 9.60
C ALA A 119 12.12 -5.06 9.26
N LEU A 120 11.84 -4.22 10.26
CA LEU A 120 11.14 -2.95 10.08
C LEU A 120 11.91 -1.99 9.15
N ALA A 121 13.22 -1.84 9.39
CA ALA A 121 14.06 -0.98 8.56
C ALA A 121 14.12 -1.47 7.10
N ARG A 122 14.16 -2.80 6.89
CA ARG A 122 14.11 -3.40 5.56
C ARG A 122 12.78 -3.14 4.87
N HIS A 123 11.66 -3.38 5.55
CA HIS A 123 10.31 -3.14 5.00
C HIS A 123 10.08 -1.69 4.62
N ASN A 124 10.49 -0.75 5.48
CA ASN A 124 10.34 0.68 5.18
C ASN A 124 11.15 1.07 3.94
N ARG A 125 12.41 0.61 3.83
CA ARG A 125 13.25 0.87 2.63
C ARG A 125 12.66 0.29 1.35
N LEU A 126 12.03 -0.89 1.43
CA LEU A 126 11.39 -1.50 0.28
C LEU A 126 10.18 -0.70 -0.19
N ARG A 127 9.31 -0.29 0.74
CA ARG A 127 8.14 0.53 0.44
C ARG A 127 8.51 1.89 -0.13
N GLU A 128 9.46 2.57 0.51
CA GLU A 128 9.98 3.85 0.04
C GLU A 128 10.56 3.75 -1.37
N ARG A 129 11.39 2.73 -1.61
CA ARG A 129 11.99 2.50 -2.94
C ARG A 129 10.93 2.20 -3.99
N TYR A 130 9.98 1.32 -3.70
CA TYR A 130 8.88 1.00 -4.60
C TYR A 130 8.10 2.26 -4.96
N HIS A 131 7.62 2.98 -3.96
CA HIS A 131 6.88 4.22 -4.16
C HIS A 131 7.67 5.24 -4.99
N ASN A 132 8.89 5.57 -4.57
CA ASN A 132 9.72 6.57 -5.24
C ASN A 132 10.17 6.14 -6.66
N SER A 133 10.02 4.89 -7.04
CA SER A 133 10.29 4.40 -8.39
C SER A 133 9.13 4.60 -9.36
N TYR A 134 7.90 4.72 -8.86
CA TYR A 134 6.69 4.82 -9.67
C TYR A 134 5.93 6.12 -9.49
N CYS A 135 6.21 6.88 -8.43
CA CYS A 135 5.54 8.13 -8.11
C CYS A 135 6.51 9.31 -8.21
N GLU A 136 5.99 10.46 -8.61
CA GLU A 136 6.77 11.71 -8.67
C GLU A 136 7.05 12.28 -7.27
N GLY A 137 6.15 12.03 -6.31
CA GLY A 137 6.29 12.43 -4.91
C GLY A 137 7.19 11.49 -4.10
N LYS A 138 7.62 11.93 -2.93
CA LYS A 138 8.32 11.07 -1.98
C LYS A 138 7.36 10.28 -1.12
N TRP A 139 7.69 9.06 -0.79
CA TRP A 139 6.90 8.24 0.12
C TRP A 139 6.70 8.95 1.47
N GLY A 140 5.43 9.10 1.87
CA GLY A 140 5.05 9.80 3.10
C GLY A 140 5.07 11.33 3.01
N ASP A 141 5.15 11.91 1.82
CA ASP A 141 4.92 13.34 1.63
C ASP A 141 3.46 13.67 1.91
N SER A 142 3.22 14.41 3.01
CA SER A 142 1.87 14.72 3.49
C SER A 142 0.97 15.42 2.47
N ARG A 143 1.56 16.07 1.47
CA ARG A 143 0.81 16.75 0.39
C ARG A 143 0.12 15.79 -0.58
N CYS A 144 0.47 14.52 -0.53
CA CYS A 144 -0.12 13.48 -1.36
C CYS A 144 -1.28 12.75 -0.68
N TYR A 145 -1.64 13.14 0.55
CA TYR A 145 -2.63 12.45 1.37
C TYR A 145 -3.60 13.43 1.99
N ASP A 146 -4.87 13.06 2.04
CA ASP A 146 -5.90 13.83 2.75
C ASP A 146 -5.71 13.73 4.26
N VAL A 147 -5.34 12.53 4.74
CA VAL A 147 -5.12 12.26 6.16
C VAL A 147 -3.76 11.60 6.38
N CYS A 148 -2.96 12.18 7.26
CA CYS A 148 -1.75 11.55 7.81
C CYS A 148 -1.95 11.34 9.31
N ILE A 149 -2.08 10.09 9.77
CA ILE A 149 -2.39 9.80 11.17
C ILE A 149 -1.35 8.89 11.81
N ASN A 150 -0.92 9.24 13.04
CA ASN A 150 -0.05 8.37 13.85
C ASN A 150 -0.89 7.43 14.72
N SER A 151 -1.01 6.18 14.28
CA SER A 151 -1.80 5.16 14.96
C SER A 151 -1.26 4.75 16.35
N SER A 152 -0.04 5.13 16.70
CA SER A 152 0.52 4.87 18.02
C SER A 152 -0.03 5.79 19.10
N ARG A 153 -0.61 6.95 18.73
CA ARG A 153 -1.12 7.94 19.68
C ARG A 153 -2.49 7.59 20.23
N LEU A 154 -3.35 7.05 19.40
CA LEU A 154 -4.73 6.72 19.75
C LEU A 154 -5.00 5.22 19.83
N GLY A 155 -3.98 4.40 19.52
CA GLY A 155 -4.17 2.96 19.34
C GLY A 155 -4.94 2.64 18.05
N LEU A 156 -5.24 1.36 17.85
CA LEU A 156 -5.94 0.91 16.65
C LEU A 156 -7.38 1.41 16.62
N ASP A 157 -8.13 1.19 17.70
CA ASP A 157 -9.57 1.53 17.77
C ASP A 157 -9.83 3.03 17.59
N GLY A 158 -9.03 3.87 18.26
CA GLY A 158 -9.14 5.31 18.10
C GLY A 158 -8.75 5.80 16.71
N THR A 159 -7.76 5.15 16.08
CA THR A 159 -7.38 5.44 14.70
C THR A 159 -8.48 5.05 13.72
N VAL A 160 -9.06 3.86 13.89
CA VAL A 160 -10.17 3.37 13.05
C VAL A 160 -11.36 4.31 13.12
N LYS A 161 -11.74 4.75 14.33
CA LYS A 161 -12.87 5.68 14.51
C LYS A 161 -12.68 6.99 13.75
N ILE A 162 -11.50 7.62 13.87
CA ILE A 162 -11.21 8.87 13.15
C ILE A 162 -11.27 8.67 11.63
N LEU A 163 -10.70 7.57 11.13
CA LEU A 163 -10.71 7.28 9.70
C LEU A 163 -12.13 6.98 9.21
N GLU A 164 -12.93 6.28 9.99
CA GLU A 164 -14.33 6.03 9.67
C GLU A 164 -15.13 7.35 9.56
N ASP A 165 -15.01 8.22 10.56
CA ASP A 165 -15.68 9.52 10.57
C ASP A 165 -15.27 10.38 9.37
N TYR A 166 -13.97 10.38 9.03
CA TYR A 166 -13.46 11.10 7.87
C TYR A 166 -14.00 10.55 6.54
N ILE A 167 -13.95 9.23 6.36
CA ILE A 167 -14.43 8.57 5.13
C ILE A 167 -15.91 8.81 4.93
N ARG A 168 -16.74 8.68 6.00
CA ARG A 168 -18.18 8.95 5.92
C ARG A 168 -18.45 10.39 5.50
N GLY A 169 -17.78 11.37 6.11
CA GLY A 169 -17.95 12.77 5.73
C GLY A 169 -17.53 13.07 4.29
N ARG A 170 -16.53 12.37 3.74
CA ARG A 170 -16.16 12.50 2.32
C ARG A 170 -17.21 11.89 1.39
N MET A 171 -17.75 10.72 1.73
CA MET A 171 -18.82 10.08 0.96
C MET A 171 -20.10 10.92 0.92
N GLU A 172 -20.49 11.51 2.04
CA GLU A 172 -21.67 12.39 2.12
C GLU A 172 -21.52 13.63 1.21
N GLN A 173 -20.31 14.21 1.11
CA GLN A 173 -20.04 15.36 0.24
C GLN A 173 -20.08 15.01 -1.26
N GLU A 174 -19.74 13.78 -1.63
CA GLU A 174 -19.81 13.33 -3.03
C GLU A 174 -21.25 13.10 -3.47
N ASP A 175 -22.12 12.62 -2.59
CA ASP A 175 -23.53 12.41 -2.88
C ASP A 175 -24.32 13.73 -3.06
N GLU A 176 -23.79 14.86 -2.56
CA GLU A 176 -24.40 16.20 -2.67
C GLU A 176 -23.98 16.98 -3.94
N GLN A 177 -23.02 16.49 -4.72
CA GLN A 177 -22.51 17.15 -5.93
C GLN A 177 -23.08 16.51 -7.21
#